data_1dcda95c4667a15b6bc70afbc342bfd7
#
_entry.id   1dcda95c4667a15b6bc70afbc342bfd7
#
_cell.length_a   1.000
_cell.length_b   1.000
_cell.length_c   1.000
_cell.angle_alpha   90.00
_cell.angle_beta   90.00
_cell.angle_gamma   90.00
#
_symmetry.space_group_name_H-M   'P 1'
#
loop_
_entity.id
_entity.type
_entity.pdbx_description
1 polymer ?
#
loop_
_entity_poly.entity_id
_entity_poly.type
_entity_poly.pdbx_seq_one_letter_code
_entity_poly.pdbx_strand_id
1 'polypeptide(L)'
;MRLLPLAFVVMAMFGAVAPASAASALMGCDAFVEKLRAEARDLQVDFSHALIVSRARSDSEVFDITTKAEVDGTLTCRHDGFARFEAHLAEPATARATTAFERLSAAALRAALGWDAGKSRAQAQAMASDAKEFLAASRERGDVYVAGKTEEHVPGGVSLGLIYTDVDRAFAIVGPQE
;
A
#
# COMPACT_ATOMS: atom_id res chain seq x y z
N MET A 1 66.87 -35.84 1.08
CA MET A 1 65.47 -35.88 0.54
C MET A 1 64.52 -35.98 1.70
N ARG A 2 63.82 -34.84 2.03
CA ARG A 2 62.82 -34.79 3.08
C ARG A 2 61.49 -34.47 2.40
N LEU A 3 60.57 -35.43 2.42
CA LEU A 3 59.15 -35.26 1.95
C LEU A 3 58.34 -34.56 2.99
N LEU A 4 57.75 -33.40 2.69
CA LEU A 4 56.72 -32.72 3.48
C LEU A 4 55.33 -33.27 3.06
N PRO A 5 54.45 -33.57 4.00
CA PRO A 5 53.06 -33.90 3.68
C PRO A 5 52.24 -32.62 3.48
N LEU A 6 51.54 -32.53 2.33
CA LEU A 6 50.50 -31.55 2.06
C LEU A 6 49.26 -31.89 2.89
N ALA A 7 48.91 -31.02 3.84
CA ALA A 7 47.65 -31.10 4.53
C ALA A 7 46.56 -30.40 3.69
N PHE A 8 45.60 -31.18 3.18
CA PHE A 8 44.39 -30.66 2.56
C PHE A 8 43.42 -30.16 3.64
N VAL A 9 43.23 -28.85 3.73
CA VAL A 9 42.17 -28.26 4.54
C VAL A 9 40.89 -28.22 3.70
N VAL A 10 39.95 -29.11 3.98
CA VAL A 10 38.59 -29.07 3.42
C VAL A 10 37.78 -28.04 4.23
N MET A 11 37.61 -26.87 3.64
CA MET A 11 36.70 -25.87 4.18
C MET A 11 35.26 -26.26 3.81
N ALA A 12 34.51 -26.82 4.77
CA ALA A 12 33.08 -27.07 4.66
C ALA A 12 32.36 -25.72 4.72
N MET A 13 31.91 -25.20 3.57
CA MET A 13 31.00 -24.06 3.51
C MET A 13 29.62 -24.55 3.95
N PHE A 14 29.27 -24.33 5.21
CA PHE A 14 27.89 -24.38 5.65
C PHE A 14 27.16 -23.17 5.07
N GLY A 15 26.48 -23.38 3.96
CA GLY A 15 25.51 -22.42 3.44
C GLY A 15 24.36 -22.31 4.44
N ALA A 16 24.28 -21.20 5.16
CA ALA A 16 23.10 -20.86 5.95
C ALA A 16 21.93 -20.69 4.97
N VAL A 17 21.07 -21.70 4.90
CA VAL A 17 19.75 -21.58 4.27
C VAL A 17 18.96 -20.61 5.15
N ALA A 18 18.81 -19.38 4.69
CA ALA A 18 17.92 -18.42 5.32
C ALA A 18 16.52 -19.06 5.38
N PRO A 19 15.84 -19.05 6.54
CA PRO A 19 14.49 -19.56 6.61
C PRO A 19 13.64 -18.76 5.62
N ALA A 20 12.94 -19.47 4.73
CA ALA A 20 11.90 -18.87 3.91
C ALA A 20 10.99 -18.07 4.83
N SER A 21 10.86 -16.77 4.58
CA SER A 21 9.97 -15.90 5.33
C SER A 21 8.61 -16.58 5.41
N ALA A 22 8.21 -16.96 6.62
CA ALA A 22 6.85 -17.37 6.88
C ALA A 22 5.95 -16.30 6.27
N ALA A 23 4.98 -16.70 5.44
CA ALA A 23 3.97 -15.81 4.93
C ALA A 23 3.47 -14.98 6.11
N SER A 24 3.65 -13.66 6.05
CA SER A 24 3.22 -12.78 7.14
C SER A 24 1.74 -13.04 7.33
N ALA A 25 1.38 -13.59 8.48
CA ALA A 25 -0.02 -13.71 8.86
C ALA A 25 -0.65 -12.34 8.64
N LEU A 26 -1.79 -12.31 7.95
CA LEU A 26 -2.53 -11.08 7.71
C LEU A 26 -2.63 -10.30 9.01
N MET A 27 -2.22 -9.03 8.97
CA MET A 27 -2.37 -8.15 10.12
C MET A 27 -3.83 -8.12 10.55
N GLY A 28 -4.10 -8.27 11.83
CA GLY A 28 -5.44 -8.09 12.37
C GLY A 28 -5.97 -6.70 12.03
N CYS A 29 -7.27 -6.57 11.81
CA CYS A 29 -7.87 -5.33 11.35
C CYS A 29 -7.71 -4.19 12.37
N ASP A 30 -7.90 -4.45 13.64
CA ASP A 30 -7.69 -3.46 14.70
C ASP A 30 -6.25 -2.94 14.71
N ALA A 31 -5.28 -3.85 14.54
CA ALA A 31 -3.87 -3.48 14.47
C ALA A 31 -3.57 -2.59 13.25
N PHE A 32 -4.23 -2.85 12.11
CA PHE A 32 -4.12 -1.98 10.93
C PHE A 32 -4.73 -0.59 11.22
N VAL A 33 -5.93 -0.53 11.81
CA VAL A 33 -6.61 0.73 12.16
C VAL A 33 -5.74 1.58 13.09
N GLU A 34 -5.18 0.97 14.13
CA GLU A 34 -4.30 1.67 15.08
C GLU A 34 -3.04 2.21 14.39
N LYS A 35 -2.39 1.37 13.58
CA LYS A 35 -1.22 1.79 12.79
C LYS A 35 -1.59 2.89 11.81
N LEU A 36 -2.66 2.74 11.04
CA LEU A 36 -3.08 3.77 10.09
C LEU A 36 -3.28 5.13 10.77
N ARG A 37 -3.92 5.15 11.95
CA ARG A 37 -4.10 6.38 12.73
C ARG A 37 -2.76 6.99 13.20
N ALA A 38 -1.83 6.16 13.66
CA ALA A 38 -0.52 6.60 14.10
C ALA A 38 0.29 7.17 12.92
N GLU A 39 0.34 6.46 11.80
CA GLU A 39 1.09 6.85 10.60
C GLU A 39 0.47 8.07 9.92
N ALA A 40 -0.85 8.17 9.86
CA ALA A 40 -1.56 9.33 9.34
C ALA A 40 -1.23 10.59 10.16
N ARG A 41 -1.18 10.48 11.49
CA ARG A 41 -0.80 11.59 12.39
C ARG A 41 0.64 12.03 12.16
N ASP A 42 1.57 11.07 12.05
CA ASP A 42 2.98 11.34 11.74
C ASP A 42 3.14 12.07 10.38
N LEU A 43 2.32 11.71 9.41
CA LEU A 43 2.29 12.33 8.09
C LEU A 43 1.37 13.55 7.99
N GLN A 44 0.85 14.04 9.11
CA GLN A 44 -0.02 15.23 9.19
C GLN A 44 -1.31 15.09 8.35
N VAL A 45 -1.91 13.92 8.36
CA VAL A 45 -3.25 13.68 7.81
C VAL A 45 -4.26 13.67 8.96
N ASP A 46 -5.19 14.62 8.94
CA ASP A 46 -6.25 14.70 9.92
C ASP A 46 -7.52 14.04 9.41
N PHE A 47 -8.04 13.07 10.15
CA PHE A 47 -9.38 12.55 9.89
C PHE A 47 -10.44 13.56 10.34
N SER A 48 -11.56 13.63 9.59
CA SER A 48 -12.69 14.50 9.94
C SER A 48 -13.42 14.03 11.19
N HIS A 49 -13.44 12.71 11.39
CA HIS A 49 -14.00 12.01 12.54
C HIS A 49 -13.26 10.69 12.77
N ALA A 50 -13.59 9.98 13.84
CA ALA A 50 -13.06 8.63 14.05
C ALA A 50 -13.49 7.69 12.92
N LEU A 51 -12.64 6.72 12.56
CA LEU A 51 -13.03 5.64 11.66
C LEU A 51 -14.21 4.89 12.26
N ILE A 52 -15.28 4.79 11.50
CA ILE A 52 -16.56 4.22 11.93
C ILE A 52 -16.84 2.98 11.09
N VAL A 53 -17.30 1.91 11.72
CA VAL A 53 -17.82 0.75 10.99
C VAL A 53 -19.11 1.16 10.30
N SER A 54 -19.10 1.27 8.98
CA SER A 54 -20.26 1.69 8.19
C SER A 54 -21.18 0.51 7.85
N ARG A 55 -20.62 -0.69 7.76
CA ARG A 55 -21.35 -1.94 7.48
C ARG A 55 -20.66 -3.11 8.15
N ALA A 56 -21.40 -3.84 8.96
CA ALA A 56 -21.00 -5.15 9.46
C ALA A 56 -21.76 -6.23 8.68
N ARG A 57 -21.05 -7.22 8.17
CA ARG A 57 -21.59 -8.45 7.60
C ARG A 57 -21.02 -9.62 8.38
N SER A 58 -21.58 -10.81 8.22
CA SER A 58 -21.13 -12.00 8.95
C SER A 58 -19.64 -12.31 8.77
N ASP A 59 -19.04 -11.86 7.66
CA ASP A 59 -17.68 -12.17 7.25
C ASP A 59 -16.80 -10.94 7.00
N SER A 60 -17.38 -9.73 7.06
CA SER A 60 -16.65 -8.50 6.74
C SER A 60 -17.18 -7.28 7.48
N GLU A 61 -16.25 -6.38 7.81
CA GLU A 61 -16.52 -5.04 8.33
C GLU A 61 -15.95 -4.00 7.37
N VAL A 62 -16.64 -2.89 7.21
CA VAL A 62 -16.21 -1.77 6.37
C VAL A 62 -16.17 -0.52 7.23
N PHE A 63 -15.01 0.13 7.27
CA PHE A 63 -14.79 1.40 7.97
C PHE A 63 -14.76 2.53 6.95
N ASP A 64 -15.56 3.54 7.17
CA ASP A 64 -15.51 4.77 6.39
C ASP A 64 -14.36 5.66 6.83
N ILE A 65 -13.70 6.25 5.86
CA ILE A 65 -12.56 7.15 6.02
C ILE A 65 -12.90 8.47 5.38
N THR A 66 -12.82 9.56 6.14
CA THR A 66 -12.94 10.91 5.62
C THR A 66 -11.92 11.80 6.30
N THR A 67 -11.13 12.53 5.52
CA THR A 67 -10.14 13.48 6.03
C THR A 67 -10.69 14.91 6.02
N LYS A 68 -10.10 15.81 6.83
CA LYS A 68 -10.39 17.24 6.79
C LYS A 68 -10.00 17.93 5.48
N ALA A 69 -9.32 17.21 4.59
CA ALA A 69 -8.90 17.70 3.30
C ALA A 69 -9.69 17.05 2.14
N GLU A 70 -10.89 16.55 2.44
CA GLU A 70 -11.85 16.02 1.43
C GLU A 70 -11.29 14.80 0.65
N VAL A 71 -10.49 13.98 1.31
CA VAL A 71 -10.09 12.67 0.82
C VAL A 71 -10.94 11.64 1.53
N ASP A 72 -11.67 10.86 0.77
CA ASP A 72 -12.53 9.80 1.25
C ASP A 72 -11.92 8.43 0.96
N GLY A 73 -12.46 7.39 1.58
CA GLY A 73 -12.06 6.03 1.32
C GLY A 73 -12.73 5.02 2.22
N THR A 74 -12.26 3.79 2.12
CA THR A 74 -12.76 2.68 2.90
C THR A 74 -11.63 1.75 3.34
N LEU A 75 -11.82 1.13 4.48
CA LEU A 75 -11.05 -0.02 4.94
C LEU A 75 -12.00 -1.21 5.07
N THR A 76 -11.70 -2.29 4.40
CA THR A 76 -12.45 -3.55 4.49
C THR A 76 -11.61 -4.58 5.24
N CYS A 77 -12.25 -5.23 6.20
CA CYS A 77 -11.70 -6.33 6.99
C CYS A 77 -12.52 -7.59 6.73
N ARG A 78 -11.86 -8.74 6.70
CA ARG A 78 -12.50 -10.06 6.60
C ARG A 78 -11.94 -10.98 7.67
N HIS A 79 -12.80 -11.70 8.37
CA HIS A 79 -12.38 -12.65 9.42
C HIS A 79 -11.36 -12.01 10.38
N ASP A 80 -11.62 -10.76 10.82
CA ASP A 80 -10.76 -9.94 11.67
C ASP A 80 -9.39 -9.57 11.08
N GLY A 81 -9.14 -9.89 9.80
CA GLY A 81 -7.93 -9.55 9.06
C GLY A 81 -8.11 -8.39 8.10
N PHE A 82 -7.03 -7.64 7.88
CA PHE A 82 -6.96 -6.63 6.83
C PHE A 82 -7.17 -7.26 5.46
N ALA A 83 -8.18 -6.83 4.71
CA ALA A 83 -8.45 -7.31 3.37
C ALA A 83 -8.17 -6.26 2.30
N ARG A 84 -8.61 -5.01 2.50
CA ARG A 84 -8.47 -3.95 1.51
C ARG A 84 -8.52 -2.57 2.16
N PHE A 85 -7.67 -1.69 1.70
CA PHE A 85 -7.74 -0.25 1.94
C PHE A 85 -7.91 0.47 0.62
N GLU A 86 -8.75 1.49 0.59
CA GLU A 86 -8.92 2.38 -0.55
C GLU A 86 -8.94 3.84 -0.08
N ALA A 87 -8.36 4.71 -0.90
CA ALA A 87 -8.50 6.16 -0.76
C ALA A 87 -8.95 6.73 -2.09
N HIS A 88 -9.86 7.70 -2.04
CA HIS A 88 -10.45 8.37 -3.18
C HIS A 88 -10.29 9.88 -3.07
N LEU A 89 -10.02 10.51 -4.20
CA LEU A 89 -9.93 11.95 -4.34
C LEU A 89 -10.63 12.38 -5.63
N ALA A 90 -11.76 13.11 -5.47
CA ALA A 90 -12.48 13.66 -6.61
C ALA A 90 -11.66 14.71 -7.35
N GLU A 91 -11.79 14.78 -8.67
CA GLU A 91 -11.18 15.77 -9.54
C GLU A 91 -12.20 16.80 -10.05
N PRO A 92 -11.84 18.06 -10.23
CA PRO A 92 -10.51 18.64 -10.00
C PRO A 92 -10.20 18.86 -8.51
N ALA A 93 -9.04 18.39 -8.08
CA ALA A 93 -8.63 18.45 -6.68
C ALA A 93 -7.80 19.71 -6.36
N THR A 94 -7.95 20.23 -5.13
CA THR A 94 -7.08 21.26 -4.61
C THR A 94 -5.68 20.72 -4.31
N ALA A 95 -4.67 21.57 -4.27
CA ALA A 95 -3.31 21.17 -3.88
C ALA A 95 -3.28 20.56 -2.46
N ARG A 96 -4.13 21.07 -1.54
CA ARG A 96 -4.27 20.51 -0.19
C ARG A 96 -4.82 19.10 -0.20
N ALA A 97 -5.89 18.85 -0.97
CA ALA A 97 -6.52 17.54 -1.09
C ALA A 97 -5.55 16.54 -1.77
N THR A 98 -4.86 16.94 -2.83
CA THR A 98 -3.81 16.13 -3.48
C THR A 98 -2.72 15.73 -2.48
N THR A 99 -2.19 16.68 -1.70
CA THR A 99 -1.17 16.39 -0.69
C THR A 99 -1.70 15.43 0.39
N ALA A 100 -2.95 15.61 0.83
CA ALA A 100 -3.57 14.72 1.81
C ALA A 100 -3.76 13.30 1.26
N PHE A 101 -4.18 13.16 0.02
CA PHE A 101 -4.29 11.87 -0.66
C PHE A 101 -2.96 11.14 -0.74
N GLU A 102 -1.89 11.81 -1.16
CA GLU A 102 -0.54 11.23 -1.22
C GLU A 102 -0.03 10.80 0.17
N ARG A 103 -0.27 11.62 1.18
CA ARG A 103 0.10 11.32 2.57
C ARG A 103 -0.71 10.17 3.16
N LEU A 104 -2.02 10.12 2.90
CA LEU A 104 -2.88 9.02 3.35
C LEU A 104 -2.48 7.70 2.68
N SER A 105 -2.18 7.72 1.38
CA SER A 105 -1.66 6.56 0.66
C SER A 105 -0.32 6.07 1.25
N ALA A 106 0.60 6.98 1.55
CA ALA A 106 1.87 6.64 2.20
C ALA A 106 1.66 6.10 3.63
N ALA A 107 0.72 6.66 4.41
CA ALA A 107 0.38 6.17 5.74
C ALA A 107 -0.17 4.74 5.69
N ALA A 108 -1.03 4.47 4.71
CA ALA A 108 -1.60 3.14 4.50
C ALA A 108 -0.53 2.11 4.09
N LEU A 109 0.43 2.48 3.23
CA LEU A 109 1.58 1.63 2.89
C LEU A 109 2.43 1.30 4.12
N ARG A 110 2.70 2.29 4.99
CA ARG A 110 3.41 2.07 6.26
C ARG A 110 2.65 1.12 7.18
N ALA A 111 1.35 1.33 7.32
CA ALA A 111 0.50 0.50 8.16
C ALA A 111 0.43 -0.95 7.66
N ALA A 112 0.21 -1.15 6.36
CA ALA A 112 0.04 -2.47 5.76
C ALA A 112 1.36 -3.25 5.65
N LEU A 113 2.43 -2.59 5.21
CA LEU A 113 3.68 -3.25 4.80
C LEU A 113 4.84 -3.04 5.78
N GLY A 114 4.67 -2.18 6.78
CA GLY A 114 5.73 -1.84 7.73
C GLY A 114 6.91 -1.08 7.08
N TRP A 115 6.68 -0.45 5.93
CA TRP A 115 7.73 0.31 5.25
C TRP A 115 8.05 1.61 6.00
N ASP A 116 9.29 2.08 5.86
CA ASP A 116 9.67 3.39 6.37
C ASP A 116 9.02 4.54 5.58
N ALA A 117 9.08 5.75 6.14
CA ALA A 117 8.46 6.93 5.57
C ALA A 117 9.03 7.31 4.19
N GLY A 118 10.33 7.10 3.97
CA GLY A 118 11.01 7.41 2.71
C GLY A 118 10.51 6.49 1.60
N LYS A 119 10.56 5.18 1.84
CA LYS A 119 10.10 4.15 0.89
C LYS A 119 8.62 4.32 0.55
N SER A 120 7.76 4.52 1.55
CA SER A 120 6.31 4.66 1.33
C SER A 120 5.95 5.88 0.50
N ARG A 121 6.61 7.03 0.74
CA ARG A 121 6.41 8.23 -0.07
C ARG A 121 6.94 8.05 -1.49
N ALA A 122 8.14 7.51 -1.65
CA ALA A 122 8.73 7.26 -2.97
C ALA A 122 7.83 6.34 -3.81
N GLN A 123 7.29 5.29 -3.20
CA GLN A 123 6.37 4.37 -3.87
C GLN A 123 5.07 5.06 -4.30
N ALA A 124 4.42 5.80 -3.40
CA ALA A 124 3.20 6.53 -3.72
C ALA A 124 3.43 7.56 -4.85
N GLN A 125 4.58 8.26 -4.84
CA GLN A 125 4.95 9.22 -5.87
C GLN A 125 5.26 8.55 -7.21
N ALA A 126 5.98 7.43 -7.22
CA ALA A 126 6.27 6.68 -8.45
C ALA A 126 4.98 6.21 -9.11
N MET A 127 4.08 5.57 -8.36
CA MET A 127 2.78 5.14 -8.88
C MET A 127 1.95 6.33 -9.42
N ALA A 128 1.99 7.48 -8.72
CA ALA A 128 1.29 8.69 -9.17
C ALA A 128 1.87 9.25 -10.47
N SER A 129 3.19 9.21 -10.65
CA SER A 129 3.86 9.62 -11.90
C SER A 129 3.45 8.73 -13.06
N ASP A 130 3.57 7.42 -12.88
CA ASP A 130 3.24 6.42 -13.89
C ASP A 130 1.76 6.51 -14.31
N ALA A 131 0.84 6.63 -13.33
CA ALA A 131 -0.58 6.77 -13.63
C ALA A 131 -0.90 8.04 -14.43
N LYS A 132 -0.20 9.16 -14.15
CA LYS A 132 -0.34 10.40 -14.95
C LYS A 132 0.17 10.22 -16.37
N GLU A 133 1.29 9.53 -16.56
CA GLU A 133 1.83 9.25 -17.90
C GLU A 133 0.87 8.37 -18.69
N PHE A 134 0.32 7.30 -18.08
CA PHE A 134 -0.68 6.45 -18.71
C PHE A 134 -1.98 7.23 -19.04
N LEU A 135 -2.42 8.13 -18.17
CA LEU A 135 -3.58 8.98 -18.40
C LEU A 135 -3.33 9.90 -19.61
N ALA A 136 -2.16 10.53 -19.69
CA ALA A 136 -1.79 11.38 -20.83
C ALA A 136 -1.77 10.57 -22.15
N ALA A 137 -1.13 9.41 -22.14
CA ALA A 137 -1.09 8.53 -23.31
C ALA A 137 -2.49 8.02 -23.72
N SER A 138 -3.38 7.75 -22.77
CA SER A 138 -4.77 7.37 -23.06
C SER A 138 -5.54 8.49 -23.77
N ARG A 139 -5.34 9.75 -23.33
CA ARG A 139 -5.93 10.94 -23.98
C ARG A 139 -5.39 11.12 -25.41
N GLU A 140 -4.09 10.98 -25.60
CA GLU A 140 -3.46 11.10 -26.92
C GLU A 140 -3.94 10.06 -27.93
N ARG A 141 -4.21 8.83 -27.45
CA ARG A 141 -4.79 7.76 -28.28
C ARG A 141 -6.26 7.96 -28.60
N GLY A 142 -6.95 8.86 -27.88
CA GLY A 142 -8.39 9.04 -28.01
C GLY A 142 -9.21 7.87 -27.49
N ASP A 143 -8.74 7.22 -26.41
CA ASP A 143 -9.43 6.10 -25.80
C ASP A 143 -10.84 6.51 -25.35
N VAL A 144 -11.84 5.62 -25.50
CA VAL A 144 -13.23 5.87 -25.08
C VAL A 144 -13.33 6.05 -23.56
N TYR A 145 -12.51 5.31 -22.81
CA TYR A 145 -12.36 5.46 -21.36
C TYR A 145 -10.95 5.96 -21.06
N VAL A 146 -10.86 7.23 -20.70
CA VAL A 146 -9.59 7.89 -20.41
C VAL A 146 -9.17 7.64 -18.98
N ALA A 147 -8.20 6.75 -18.79
CA ALA A 147 -7.66 6.41 -17.48
C ALA A 147 -6.16 6.10 -17.56
N GLY A 148 -5.45 6.46 -16.49
CA GLY A 148 -4.10 5.97 -16.20
C GLY A 148 -4.15 5.00 -15.02
N LYS A 149 -3.65 3.79 -15.19
CA LYS A 149 -3.63 2.77 -14.15
C LYS A 149 -2.21 2.24 -13.95
N THR A 150 -1.81 2.11 -12.68
CA THR A 150 -0.64 1.32 -12.28
C THR A 150 -1.03 0.23 -11.32
N GLU A 151 -0.36 -0.90 -11.38
CA GLU A 151 -0.56 -2.01 -10.46
C GLU A 151 0.80 -2.66 -10.16
N GLU A 152 1.05 -2.95 -8.89
CA GLU A 152 2.28 -3.57 -8.43
C GLU A 152 1.98 -4.66 -7.42
N HIS A 153 2.67 -5.79 -7.55
CA HIS A 153 2.61 -6.89 -6.59
C HIS A 153 3.85 -6.86 -5.72
N VAL A 154 3.63 -6.78 -4.40
CA VAL A 154 4.72 -6.78 -3.43
C VAL A 154 4.79 -8.11 -2.69
N PRO A 155 5.96 -8.45 -2.10
CA PRO A 155 6.11 -9.68 -1.33
C PRO A 155 5.03 -9.82 -0.25
N GLY A 156 4.55 -11.04 -0.04
CA GLY A 156 3.46 -11.33 0.92
C GLY A 156 2.07 -11.39 0.27
N GLY A 157 1.98 -11.36 -1.07
CA GLY A 157 0.71 -11.49 -1.79
C GLY A 157 -0.14 -10.22 -1.77
N VAL A 158 0.44 -9.08 -1.40
CA VAL A 158 -0.26 -7.78 -1.41
C VAL A 158 -0.16 -7.16 -2.79
N SER A 159 -1.27 -6.60 -3.27
CA SER A 159 -1.31 -5.81 -4.51
C SER A 159 -1.56 -4.34 -4.20
N LEU A 160 -0.83 -3.47 -4.87
CA LEU A 160 -0.99 -2.02 -4.85
C LEU A 160 -1.61 -1.58 -6.17
N GLY A 161 -2.57 -0.68 -6.14
CA GLY A 161 -3.19 -0.11 -7.33
C GLY A 161 -3.35 1.39 -7.21
N LEU A 162 -3.15 2.11 -8.32
CA LEU A 162 -3.49 3.52 -8.43
C LEU A 162 -4.12 3.78 -9.79
N ILE A 163 -5.26 4.46 -9.79
CA ILE A 163 -6.00 4.84 -10.98
C ILE A 163 -6.20 6.35 -10.97
N TYR A 164 -5.92 6.98 -12.10
CA TYR A 164 -6.25 8.37 -12.38
C TYR A 164 -7.22 8.44 -13.55
N THR A 165 -8.29 9.19 -13.37
CA THR A 165 -9.25 9.56 -14.43
C THR A 165 -9.43 11.08 -14.46
N ASP A 166 -10.29 11.58 -15.31
CA ASP A 166 -10.63 13.01 -15.35
C ASP A 166 -11.52 13.46 -14.17
N VAL A 167 -12.11 12.52 -13.44
CA VAL A 167 -13.08 12.80 -12.38
C VAL A 167 -12.67 12.26 -11.01
N ASP A 168 -11.69 11.35 -10.95
CA ASP A 168 -11.30 10.68 -9.71
C ASP A 168 -9.87 10.15 -9.74
N ARG A 169 -9.28 10.05 -8.55
CA ARG A 169 -8.07 9.27 -8.25
C ARG A 169 -8.39 8.26 -7.18
N ALA A 170 -8.00 7.02 -7.39
CA ALA A 170 -8.20 5.95 -6.43
C ALA A 170 -6.89 5.20 -6.18
N PHE A 171 -6.47 5.14 -4.92
CA PHE A 171 -5.35 4.32 -4.46
C PHE A 171 -5.89 3.14 -3.67
N ALA A 172 -5.38 1.94 -3.93
CA ALA A 172 -5.80 0.74 -3.23
C ALA A 172 -4.62 -0.12 -2.77
N ILE A 173 -4.77 -0.74 -1.61
CA ILE A 173 -3.95 -1.83 -1.10
C ILE A 173 -4.88 -3.01 -0.92
N VAL A 174 -4.58 -4.13 -1.57
CA VAL A 174 -5.37 -5.37 -1.46
C VAL A 174 -4.48 -6.42 -0.80
N GLY A 175 -4.94 -6.95 0.32
CA GLY A 175 -4.29 -8.05 1.01
C GLY A 175 -4.30 -9.34 0.21
N PRO A 176 -3.54 -10.36 0.61
CA PRO A 176 -3.58 -11.67 -0.01
C PRO A 176 -5.01 -12.19 -0.06
N GLN A 177 -5.42 -12.73 -1.20
CA GLN A 177 -6.69 -13.44 -1.32
C GLN A 177 -6.43 -14.90 -0.93
N GLU A 178 -7.20 -15.42 0.01
CA GLU A 178 -7.19 -16.84 0.36
C GLU A 178 -7.79 -17.70 -0.75
#